data_42a65c5e468f14b2fdae0916cf73e0c0
#
_entry.id   42a65c5e468f14b2fdae0916cf73e0c0
#
_cell.length_a   1.000
_cell.length_b   1.000
_cell.length_c   1.000
_cell.angle_alpha   90.00
_cell.angle_beta   90.00
_cell.angle_gamma   90.00
#
_symmetry.space_group_name_H-M   'P 1'
#
loop_
_entity.id
_entity.type
_entity.pdbx_description
1 polymer ?
#
loop_
_entity_poly.entity_id
_entity_poly.type
_entity_poly.pdbx_seq_one_letter_code
_entity_poly.pdbx_strand_id
1 'polypeptide(L)'
;MTQDPGETPAGTAGAATADLTLDAEVAAADVPPAIIAQSLGQYLRASWLRVRSGNSGVLPVVLAIVIVAVVFEILTPEHAFLRPSNLVFIFGLSTVYMVLAIAETAVLLLAEVDLSVGAVALIGGVIAFKLVQQPGANWPWWLALLAALVICGAIGAAQGALTAILRIPSFVVSLGGFLLFSGILIVVLGGADASVNLSTSMTNQRIIYDMVQGLISPVVAWIVLAVLVVAYGASQWLRTTSRRRQGLTAPPLSLIAIRIALVAIIGAAVVIICSVNRGSALKAVTGVPWVIPIVLVVLGGWTVLLQRTHFGRYVYAIGGNPEAARRAGVSVPAIRIWAFALCSATAALGGILLGSFFFGEYSTNTADPGQLVLYSIAAAVIGGVSLFGGRGKAIHGILGGLLIGSIAYGVSLLSLGSLSTPLEYILPGAVLLAAVLIDVLSRRGSGGVNRV
;
A
#
# COMPACT_ATOMS: atom_id res chain seq x y z
N MET A 1 0.89 78.18 2.89
CA MET A 1 0.75 77.14 1.86
C MET A 1 1.73 76.02 2.20
N THR A 2 1.29 75.07 3.00
CA THR A 2 2.04 73.89 3.39
C THR A 2 1.31 72.69 2.75
N GLN A 3 1.96 72.02 1.83
CA GLN A 3 1.45 70.79 1.17
C GLN A 3 1.61 69.61 2.13
N ASP A 4 0.54 68.89 2.25
CA ASP A 4 0.39 67.61 2.97
C ASP A 4 0.97 66.46 2.10
N PRO A 5 1.84 65.60 2.61
CA PRO A 5 2.29 64.43 1.84
C PRO A 5 1.29 63.29 2.03
N GLY A 6 0.70 62.86 0.91
CA GLY A 6 -0.35 61.84 0.80
C GLY A 6 0.02 60.52 1.45
N GLU A 7 -0.98 59.96 2.08
CA GLU A 7 -1.05 58.57 2.59
C GLU A 7 -0.89 57.56 1.45
N THR A 8 0.18 56.78 1.51
CA THR A 8 0.33 55.53 0.72
C THR A 8 -0.51 54.45 1.37
N PRO A 9 -1.26 53.62 0.62
CA PRO A 9 -2.10 52.59 1.21
C PRO A 9 -1.23 51.44 1.75
N ALA A 10 -1.16 51.34 3.08
CA ALA A 10 -0.40 50.33 3.84
C ALA A 10 -0.96 48.90 3.72
N GLY A 11 -2.00 48.67 2.92
CA GLY A 11 -2.67 47.37 2.81
C GLY A 11 -2.06 46.35 1.83
N THR A 12 -1.37 46.81 0.79
CA THR A 12 -0.84 45.92 -0.25
C THR A 12 0.58 45.41 0.01
N ALA A 13 1.39 46.16 0.74
CA ALA A 13 2.74 45.73 1.07
C ALA A 13 2.78 44.62 2.13
N GLY A 14 1.85 44.59 3.08
CA GLY A 14 1.75 43.57 4.10
C GLY A 14 1.31 42.20 3.55
N ALA A 15 0.45 42.18 2.54
CA ALA A 15 0.00 40.95 1.89
C ALA A 15 1.10 40.31 1.01
N ALA A 16 1.88 41.15 0.30
CA ALA A 16 2.97 40.68 -0.55
C ALA A 16 4.17 40.16 0.27
N THR A 17 4.48 40.77 1.39
CA THR A 17 5.54 40.26 2.29
C THR A 17 5.15 39.01 3.03
N ALA A 18 3.88 38.86 3.44
CA ALA A 18 3.36 37.60 4.03
C ALA A 18 3.33 36.44 3.04
N ASP A 19 3.11 36.71 1.76
CA ASP A 19 3.10 35.71 0.70
C ASP A 19 4.53 35.25 0.34
N LEU A 20 5.51 36.15 0.36
CA LEU A 20 6.94 35.82 0.14
C LEU A 20 7.53 35.02 1.32
N THR A 21 7.14 35.30 2.55
CA THR A 21 7.56 34.53 3.73
C THR A 21 6.92 33.15 3.73
N LEU A 22 5.67 33.01 3.28
CA LEU A 22 5.00 31.71 3.16
C LEU A 22 5.67 30.83 2.08
N ASP A 23 6.06 31.40 0.94
CA ASP A 23 6.77 30.69 -0.13
C ASP A 23 8.16 30.21 0.34
N ALA A 24 8.87 31.02 1.12
CA ALA A 24 10.17 30.67 1.70
C ALA A 24 10.03 29.60 2.81
N GLU A 25 9.03 29.71 3.66
CA GLU A 25 8.74 28.71 4.71
C GLU A 25 8.27 27.37 4.12
N VAL A 26 7.46 27.38 3.05
CA VAL A 26 7.02 26.14 2.35
C VAL A 26 8.17 25.48 1.60
N ALA A 27 9.10 26.26 1.07
CA ALA A 27 10.29 25.75 0.38
C ALA A 27 11.34 25.20 1.36
N ALA A 28 11.41 25.75 2.58
CA ALA A 28 12.42 25.41 3.60
C ALA A 28 11.96 24.33 4.60
N ALA A 29 10.65 24.08 4.75
CA ALA A 29 10.12 23.23 5.81
C ALA A 29 9.51 21.92 5.27
N ASP A 30 9.89 20.81 5.92
CA ASP A 30 9.21 19.50 5.83
C ASP A 30 7.78 19.53 6.47
N VAL A 31 7.22 20.71 6.72
CA VAL A 31 5.92 20.90 7.37
C VAL A 31 4.80 20.75 6.33
N PRO A 32 3.80 19.86 6.59
CA PRO A 32 2.70 19.66 5.65
C PRO A 32 1.93 20.96 5.33
N PRO A 33 1.60 21.26 4.05
CA PRO A 33 0.85 22.47 3.66
C PRO A 33 -0.47 22.65 4.43
N ALA A 34 -1.08 21.56 4.85
CA ALA A 34 -2.31 21.55 5.63
C ALA A 34 -2.16 22.17 7.04
N ILE A 35 -0.94 22.34 7.54
CA ILE A 35 -0.67 22.94 8.85
C ILE A 35 -0.39 24.44 8.71
N ILE A 36 0.22 24.86 7.60
CA ILE A 36 0.65 26.25 7.37
C ILE A 36 -0.48 27.04 6.68
N ALA A 37 -1.22 26.41 5.77
CA ALA A 37 -2.24 27.10 4.99
C ALA A 37 -3.48 27.48 5.82
N GLN A 38 -3.80 28.76 5.87
CA GLN A 38 -5.00 29.28 6.51
C GLN A 38 -6.22 29.35 5.56
N SER A 39 -5.98 29.26 4.25
CA SER A 39 -7.01 29.23 3.21
C SER A 39 -6.79 28.11 2.20
N LEU A 40 -7.85 27.74 1.47
CA LEU A 40 -7.78 26.74 0.41
C LEU A 40 -6.80 27.16 -0.71
N GLY A 41 -6.79 28.45 -1.07
CA GLY A 41 -5.88 28.98 -2.11
C GLY A 41 -4.41 28.83 -1.71
N GLN A 42 -4.07 29.15 -0.47
CA GLN A 42 -2.72 28.95 0.07
C GLN A 42 -2.34 27.47 0.11
N TYR A 43 -3.28 26.60 0.47
CA TYR A 43 -3.04 25.14 0.44
C TYR A 43 -2.74 24.64 -0.97
N LEU A 44 -3.50 25.04 -1.98
CA LEU A 44 -3.30 24.64 -3.37
C LEU A 44 -1.97 25.16 -3.91
N ARG A 45 -1.64 26.42 -3.64
CA ARG A 45 -0.35 27.03 -4.02
C ARG A 45 0.83 26.31 -3.35
N ALA A 46 0.77 26.08 -2.05
CA ALA A 46 1.80 25.35 -1.31
C ALA A 46 1.94 23.90 -1.79
N SER A 47 0.85 23.24 -2.13
CA SER A 47 0.85 21.89 -2.71
C SER A 47 1.49 21.87 -4.11
N TRP A 48 1.19 22.87 -4.95
CA TRP A 48 1.78 23.03 -6.27
C TRP A 48 3.29 23.28 -6.23
N LEU A 49 3.75 24.15 -5.32
CA LEU A 49 5.18 24.41 -5.11
C LEU A 49 5.92 23.14 -4.68
N ARG A 50 5.32 22.29 -3.84
CA ARG A 50 5.90 20.99 -3.46
C ARG A 50 6.00 20.02 -4.64
N VAL A 51 4.98 19.96 -5.50
CA VAL A 51 5.04 19.16 -6.72
C VAL A 51 6.19 19.62 -7.60
N ARG A 52 6.32 20.94 -7.77
CA ARG A 52 7.39 21.54 -8.58
C ARG A 52 8.80 21.36 -7.97
N SER A 53 8.92 21.31 -6.64
CA SER A 53 10.18 21.02 -5.94
C SER A 53 10.55 19.54 -5.88
N GLY A 54 9.81 18.66 -6.58
CA GLY A 54 10.07 17.22 -6.63
C GLY A 54 9.47 16.40 -5.46
N ASN A 55 8.75 17.05 -4.53
CA ASN A 55 8.11 16.36 -3.41
C ASN A 55 6.62 16.12 -3.70
N SER A 56 6.35 15.41 -4.79
CA SER A 56 5.00 15.22 -5.36
C SER A 56 4.10 14.22 -4.60
N GLY A 57 4.64 13.54 -3.58
CA GLY A 57 3.87 12.59 -2.75
C GLY A 57 3.26 11.45 -3.56
N VAL A 58 1.94 11.26 -3.46
CA VAL A 58 1.19 10.18 -4.15
C VAL A 58 0.73 10.56 -5.56
N LEU A 59 0.89 11.81 -5.98
CA LEU A 59 0.34 12.31 -7.26
C LEU A 59 0.87 11.55 -8.49
N PRO A 60 2.17 11.23 -8.61
CA PRO A 60 2.69 10.51 -9.78
C PRO A 60 2.07 9.12 -9.94
N VAL A 61 1.90 8.37 -8.84
CA VAL A 61 1.31 7.03 -8.92
C VAL A 61 -0.19 7.09 -9.22
N VAL A 62 -0.91 8.08 -8.69
CA VAL A 62 -2.34 8.27 -9.04
C VAL A 62 -2.48 8.60 -10.52
N LEU A 63 -1.61 9.47 -11.06
CA LEU A 63 -1.57 9.78 -12.50
C LEU A 63 -1.25 8.52 -13.32
N ALA A 64 -0.28 7.71 -12.89
CA ALA A 64 0.06 6.46 -13.55
C ALA A 64 -1.13 5.47 -13.58
N ILE A 65 -1.88 5.35 -12.47
CA ILE A 65 -3.10 4.51 -12.42
C ILE A 65 -4.13 5.00 -13.44
N VAL A 66 -4.35 6.31 -13.52
CA VAL A 66 -5.30 6.90 -14.50
C VAL A 66 -4.83 6.66 -15.94
N ILE A 67 -3.55 6.87 -16.23
CA ILE A 67 -2.98 6.61 -17.56
C ILE A 67 -3.14 5.13 -17.94
N VAL A 68 -2.79 4.22 -17.04
CA VAL A 68 -2.92 2.77 -17.25
C VAL A 68 -4.38 2.39 -17.48
N ALA A 69 -5.31 2.93 -16.70
CA ALA A 69 -6.73 2.68 -16.87
C ALA A 69 -7.25 3.16 -18.24
N VAL A 70 -6.86 4.38 -18.67
CA VAL A 70 -7.24 4.92 -19.98
C VAL A 70 -6.63 4.12 -21.11
N VAL A 71 -5.34 3.77 -21.02
CA VAL A 71 -4.65 3.00 -22.05
C VAL A 71 -5.29 1.63 -22.24
N PHE A 72 -5.51 0.88 -21.15
CA PHE A 72 -6.15 -0.44 -21.25
C PHE A 72 -7.62 -0.35 -21.65
N GLU A 73 -8.36 0.69 -21.24
CA GLU A 73 -9.72 0.89 -21.73
C GLU A 73 -9.80 1.06 -23.24
N ILE A 74 -8.83 1.79 -23.82
CA ILE A 74 -8.76 1.99 -25.28
C ILE A 74 -8.29 0.73 -26.01
N LEU A 75 -7.31 0.01 -25.45
CA LEU A 75 -6.67 -1.13 -26.10
C LEU A 75 -7.43 -2.44 -25.95
N THR A 76 -8.24 -2.61 -24.90
CA THR A 76 -8.98 -3.86 -24.68
C THR A 76 -10.17 -3.99 -25.61
N PRO A 77 -10.46 -5.21 -26.12
CA PRO A 77 -11.64 -5.45 -26.95
C PRO A 77 -12.93 -4.97 -26.27
N GLU A 78 -13.78 -4.32 -27.01
CA GLU A 78 -15.09 -3.80 -26.54
C GLU A 78 -15.01 -2.90 -25.29
N HIS A 79 -13.89 -2.21 -25.08
CA HIS A 79 -13.68 -1.34 -23.91
C HIS A 79 -13.96 -2.08 -22.60
N ALA A 80 -13.37 -3.27 -22.47
CA ALA A 80 -13.70 -4.19 -21.38
C ALA A 80 -13.05 -3.85 -20.04
N PHE A 81 -11.96 -3.08 -20.03
CA PHE A 81 -11.14 -2.86 -18.82
C PHE A 81 -11.93 -2.22 -17.67
N LEU A 82 -12.72 -1.17 -17.95
CA LEU A 82 -13.52 -0.47 -16.93
C LEU A 82 -14.90 -1.12 -16.66
N ARG A 83 -15.22 -2.27 -17.24
CA ARG A 83 -16.44 -2.99 -16.90
C ARG A 83 -16.44 -3.37 -15.41
N PRO A 84 -17.58 -3.27 -14.70
CA PRO A 84 -17.66 -3.56 -13.27
C PRO A 84 -17.13 -4.94 -12.86
N SER A 85 -17.32 -5.97 -13.70
CA SER A 85 -16.77 -7.32 -13.47
C SER A 85 -15.25 -7.29 -13.43
N ASN A 86 -14.62 -6.61 -14.39
CA ASN A 86 -13.17 -6.54 -14.51
C ASN A 86 -12.55 -5.65 -13.43
N LEU A 87 -13.19 -4.52 -13.07
CA LEU A 87 -12.74 -3.68 -11.97
C LEU A 87 -12.74 -4.42 -10.63
N VAL A 88 -13.77 -5.22 -10.36
CA VAL A 88 -13.82 -6.05 -9.14
C VAL A 88 -12.74 -7.13 -9.17
N PHE A 89 -12.49 -7.76 -10.31
CA PHE A 89 -11.43 -8.75 -10.47
C PHE A 89 -10.04 -8.12 -10.33
N ILE A 90 -9.79 -6.98 -10.98
CA ILE A 90 -8.57 -6.18 -10.82
C ILE A 90 -8.33 -5.87 -9.35
N PHE A 91 -9.37 -5.43 -8.63
CA PHE A 91 -9.24 -5.10 -7.22
C PHE A 91 -8.88 -6.35 -6.38
N GLY A 92 -9.54 -7.49 -6.63
CA GLY A 92 -9.25 -8.76 -5.97
C GLY A 92 -7.79 -9.20 -6.17
N LEU A 93 -7.31 -9.20 -7.41
CA LEU A 93 -5.92 -9.51 -7.74
C LEU A 93 -4.94 -8.51 -7.11
N SER A 94 -5.23 -7.22 -7.27
CA SER A 94 -4.39 -6.13 -6.74
C SER A 94 -4.23 -6.20 -5.23
N THR A 95 -5.20 -6.75 -4.51
CA THR A 95 -5.17 -6.87 -3.05
C THR A 95 -3.96 -7.66 -2.56
N VAL A 96 -3.59 -8.72 -3.28
CA VAL A 96 -2.40 -9.52 -2.95
C VAL A 96 -1.16 -8.63 -3.01
N TYR A 97 -0.98 -7.92 -4.12
CA TYR A 97 0.16 -7.01 -4.30
C TYR A 97 0.12 -5.82 -3.33
N MET A 98 -1.07 -5.31 -2.99
CA MET A 98 -1.24 -4.26 -1.97
C MET A 98 -0.74 -4.72 -0.60
N VAL A 99 -1.15 -5.92 -0.16
CA VAL A 99 -0.78 -6.45 1.16
C VAL A 99 0.71 -6.75 1.20
N LEU A 100 1.28 -7.36 0.15
CA LEU A 100 2.70 -7.63 0.06
C LEU A 100 3.55 -6.34 -0.01
N ALA A 101 3.11 -5.33 -0.76
CA ALA A 101 3.79 -4.05 -0.84
C ALA A 101 3.73 -3.27 0.50
N ILE A 102 2.62 -3.37 1.24
CA ILE A 102 2.53 -2.82 2.60
C ILE A 102 3.51 -3.55 3.52
N ALA A 103 3.58 -4.88 3.45
CA ALA A 103 4.51 -5.69 4.21
C ALA A 103 5.96 -5.26 3.98
N GLU A 104 6.35 -5.14 2.71
CA GLU A 104 7.69 -4.75 2.28
C GLU A 104 8.04 -3.30 2.67
N THR A 105 7.03 -2.44 2.84
CA THR A 105 7.26 -1.02 3.20
C THR A 105 8.11 -0.85 4.46
N ALA A 106 7.95 -1.69 5.48
CA ALA A 106 8.72 -1.56 6.72
C ALA A 106 10.21 -1.86 6.54
N VAL A 107 10.52 -2.85 5.71
CA VAL A 107 11.88 -3.28 5.40
C VAL A 107 12.55 -2.25 4.49
N LEU A 108 11.86 -1.79 3.45
CA LEU A 108 12.34 -0.73 2.56
C LEU A 108 12.59 0.59 3.29
N LEU A 109 11.75 0.95 4.27
CA LEU A 109 11.97 2.14 5.10
C LEU A 109 13.27 2.09 5.88
N LEU A 110 13.80 0.90 6.19
CA LEU A 110 15.12 0.69 6.82
C LEU A 110 16.28 0.69 5.81
N ALA A 111 16.02 0.93 4.52
CA ALA A 111 16.95 0.74 3.40
C ALA A 111 17.43 -0.72 3.28
N GLU A 112 16.59 -1.67 3.67
CA GLU A 112 16.79 -3.11 3.50
C GLU A 112 15.80 -3.63 2.45
N VAL A 113 16.04 -4.84 1.94
CA VAL A 113 15.15 -5.50 0.95
C VAL A 113 14.91 -6.93 1.39
N ASP A 114 13.67 -7.42 1.33
CA ASP A 114 13.32 -8.81 1.59
C ASP A 114 12.91 -9.52 0.29
N LEU A 115 13.88 -10.18 -0.34
CA LEU A 115 13.63 -10.97 -1.55
C LEU A 115 12.90 -12.29 -1.27
N SER A 116 12.66 -12.66 -0.03
CA SER A 116 11.97 -13.90 0.33
C SER A 116 10.47 -13.72 0.52
N VAL A 117 9.98 -12.47 0.56
CA VAL A 117 8.58 -12.11 0.89
C VAL A 117 7.56 -12.90 0.08
N GLY A 118 7.80 -13.15 -1.20
CA GLY A 118 6.92 -13.94 -2.06
C GLY A 118 6.84 -15.41 -1.65
N ALA A 119 8.00 -16.05 -1.42
CA ALA A 119 8.04 -17.45 -1.00
C ALA A 119 7.44 -17.65 0.40
N VAL A 120 7.72 -16.74 1.33
CA VAL A 120 7.14 -16.75 2.69
C VAL A 120 5.62 -16.53 2.64
N ALA A 121 5.14 -15.65 1.77
CA ALA A 121 3.70 -15.47 1.55
C ALA A 121 3.02 -16.77 1.15
N LEU A 122 3.58 -17.48 0.16
CA LEU A 122 3.03 -18.75 -0.32
C LEU A 122 3.08 -19.84 0.75
N ILE A 123 4.16 -19.95 1.52
CA ILE A 123 4.23 -20.86 2.67
C ILE A 123 3.12 -20.56 3.66
N GLY A 124 2.89 -19.28 4.00
CA GLY A 124 1.81 -18.88 4.91
C GLY A 124 0.43 -19.27 4.40
N GLY A 125 0.16 -19.08 3.10
CA GLY A 125 -1.07 -19.49 2.46
C GLY A 125 -1.27 -21.00 2.51
N VAL A 126 -0.27 -21.78 2.11
CA VAL A 126 -0.33 -23.26 2.12
C VAL A 126 -0.50 -23.81 3.55
N ILE A 127 0.21 -23.26 4.55
CA ILE A 127 0.04 -23.64 5.96
C ILE A 127 -1.40 -23.42 6.40
N ALA A 128 -1.95 -22.22 6.17
CA ALA A 128 -3.32 -21.92 6.56
C ALA A 128 -4.33 -22.87 5.91
N PHE A 129 -4.16 -23.16 4.61
CA PHE A 129 -5.04 -24.04 3.87
C PHE A 129 -4.97 -25.51 4.37
N LYS A 130 -3.77 -26.02 4.58
CA LYS A 130 -3.60 -27.39 5.12
C LYS A 130 -4.14 -27.55 6.53
N LEU A 131 -4.02 -26.53 7.38
CA LEU A 131 -4.53 -26.58 8.73
C LEU A 131 -6.06 -26.61 8.80
N VAL A 132 -6.77 -25.98 7.85
CA VAL A 132 -8.24 -26.01 7.81
C VAL A 132 -8.80 -27.16 6.98
N GLN A 133 -7.97 -27.86 6.20
CA GLN A 133 -8.39 -28.89 5.25
C GLN A 133 -8.95 -30.12 5.95
N GLN A 134 -9.94 -30.75 5.30
CA GLN A 134 -10.52 -32.05 5.68
C GLN A 134 -10.50 -33.00 4.45
N PRO A 135 -10.16 -34.28 4.63
CA PRO A 135 -9.59 -34.88 5.84
C PRO A 135 -8.20 -34.30 6.14
N GLY A 136 -7.91 -34.02 7.42
CA GLY A 136 -6.63 -33.43 7.84
C GLY A 136 -6.75 -32.80 9.23
N ALA A 137 -6.02 -31.71 9.45
CA ALA A 137 -5.95 -31.08 10.77
C ALA A 137 -7.26 -30.47 11.25
N ASN A 138 -8.10 -29.99 10.34
CA ASN A 138 -9.41 -29.39 10.60
C ASN A 138 -9.43 -28.33 11.71
N TRP A 139 -8.43 -27.48 11.73
CA TRP A 139 -8.34 -26.40 12.71
C TRP A 139 -9.40 -25.34 12.45
N PRO A 140 -9.85 -24.62 13.50
CA PRO A 140 -10.65 -23.41 13.32
C PRO A 140 -9.89 -22.41 12.44
N TRP A 141 -10.60 -21.76 11.52
CA TRP A 141 -9.99 -20.84 10.54
C TRP A 141 -9.12 -19.75 11.17
N TRP A 142 -9.55 -19.19 12.32
CA TRP A 142 -8.80 -18.14 13.01
C TRP A 142 -7.48 -18.65 13.62
N LEU A 143 -7.46 -19.90 14.09
CA LEU A 143 -6.24 -20.53 14.63
C LEU A 143 -5.26 -20.88 13.51
N ALA A 144 -5.76 -21.38 12.38
CA ALA A 144 -4.93 -21.64 11.20
C ALA A 144 -4.32 -20.35 10.65
N LEU A 145 -5.10 -19.27 10.58
CA LEU A 145 -4.62 -17.95 10.21
C LEU A 145 -3.51 -17.47 11.16
N LEU A 146 -3.77 -17.50 12.47
CA LEU A 146 -2.81 -17.08 13.49
C LEU A 146 -1.51 -17.92 13.41
N ALA A 147 -1.63 -19.23 13.24
CA ALA A 147 -0.48 -20.11 13.11
C ALA A 147 0.37 -19.74 11.89
N ALA A 148 -0.24 -19.50 10.73
CA ALA A 148 0.45 -19.07 9.52
C ALA A 148 1.19 -17.73 9.73
N LEU A 149 0.54 -16.74 10.35
CA LEU A 149 1.15 -15.44 10.65
C LEU A 149 2.32 -15.58 11.63
N VAL A 150 2.18 -16.38 12.69
CA VAL A 150 3.23 -16.58 13.71
C VAL A 150 4.43 -17.34 13.12
N ILE A 151 4.19 -18.41 12.36
CA ILE A 151 5.27 -19.20 11.72
C ILE A 151 6.03 -18.32 10.73
N CYS A 152 5.34 -17.61 9.85
CA CYS A 152 5.99 -16.73 8.89
C CYS A 152 6.68 -15.54 9.58
N GLY A 153 6.08 -14.99 10.64
CA GLY A 153 6.71 -13.96 11.47
C GLY A 153 7.99 -14.45 12.14
N ALA A 154 8.03 -15.70 12.60
CA ALA A 154 9.23 -16.30 13.14
C ALA A 154 10.33 -16.51 12.07
N ILE A 155 9.94 -16.90 10.85
CA ILE A 155 10.85 -16.94 9.68
C ILE A 155 11.46 -15.56 9.44
N GLY A 156 10.64 -14.52 9.36
CA GLY A 156 11.13 -13.15 9.18
C GLY A 156 12.01 -12.67 10.33
N ALA A 157 11.65 -13.00 11.58
CA ALA A 157 12.51 -12.70 12.74
C ALA A 157 13.88 -13.36 12.65
N ALA A 158 13.95 -14.61 12.20
CA ALA A 158 15.21 -15.32 11.98
C ALA A 158 16.06 -14.63 10.90
N GLN A 159 15.48 -14.26 9.76
CA GLN A 159 16.18 -13.51 8.71
C GLN A 159 16.64 -12.13 9.21
N GLY A 160 15.78 -11.42 9.91
CA GLY A 160 16.09 -10.14 10.54
C GLY A 160 17.24 -10.27 11.57
N ALA A 161 17.30 -11.37 12.32
CA ALA A 161 18.38 -11.66 13.26
C ALA A 161 19.72 -11.92 12.54
N LEU A 162 19.72 -12.72 11.46
CA LEU A 162 20.90 -12.94 10.63
C LEU A 162 21.43 -11.62 10.07
N THR A 163 20.55 -10.78 9.57
CA THR A 163 20.92 -9.47 9.02
C THR A 163 21.42 -8.51 10.10
N ALA A 164 20.74 -8.44 11.24
CA ALA A 164 21.00 -7.41 12.25
C ALA A 164 22.13 -7.78 13.22
N ILE A 165 22.23 -9.06 13.60
CA ILE A 165 23.20 -9.54 14.59
C ILE A 165 24.51 -9.96 13.90
N LEU A 166 24.42 -10.78 12.84
CA LEU A 166 25.60 -11.24 12.09
C LEU A 166 26.07 -10.21 11.07
N ARG A 167 25.32 -9.12 10.87
CA ARG A 167 25.63 -8.03 9.92
C ARG A 167 25.81 -8.51 8.48
N ILE A 168 25.09 -9.56 8.10
CA ILE A 168 25.04 -10.03 6.72
C ILE A 168 24.12 -9.09 5.94
N PRO A 169 24.48 -8.64 4.73
CA PRO A 169 23.59 -7.82 3.91
C PRO A 169 22.22 -8.48 3.73
N SER A 170 21.14 -7.72 3.91
CA SER A 170 19.75 -8.24 3.90
C SER A 170 19.41 -8.95 2.59
N PHE A 171 19.88 -8.42 1.45
CA PHE A 171 19.62 -9.03 0.16
C PHE A 171 20.25 -10.43 0.02
N VAL A 172 21.40 -10.70 0.67
CA VAL A 172 22.04 -12.03 0.67
C VAL A 172 21.23 -13.00 1.52
N VAL A 173 20.81 -12.57 2.73
CA VAL A 173 20.00 -13.39 3.63
C VAL A 173 18.65 -13.72 2.97
N SER A 174 17.98 -12.71 2.41
CA SER A 174 16.66 -12.89 1.82
C SER A 174 16.70 -13.62 0.47
N LEU A 175 17.75 -13.47 -0.33
CA LEU A 175 17.95 -14.28 -1.54
C LEU A 175 18.18 -15.75 -1.21
N GLY A 176 19.04 -16.04 -0.22
CA GLY A 176 19.19 -17.40 0.30
C GLY A 176 17.88 -17.94 0.87
N GLY A 177 17.14 -17.08 1.59
CA GLY A 177 15.80 -17.37 2.09
C GLY A 177 14.80 -17.67 0.97
N PHE A 178 14.81 -16.87 -0.10
CA PHE A 178 13.96 -17.11 -1.27
C PHE A 178 14.13 -18.52 -1.85
N LEU A 179 15.38 -18.94 -2.07
CA LEU A 179 15.66 -20.28 -2.60
C LEU A 179 15.27 -21.38 -1.61
N LEU A 180 15.65 -21.21 -0.33
CA LEU A 180 15.31 -22.17 0.73
C LEU A 180 13.80 -22.32 0.89
N PHE A 181 13.09 -21.21 1.00
CA PHE A 181 11.63 -21.23 1.23
C PHE A 181 10.84 -21.65 -0.01
N SER A 182 11.35 -21.40 -1.22
CA SER A 182 10.76 -21.98 -2.44
C SER A 182 10.85 -23.49 -2.44
N GLY A 183 11.98 -24.07 -2.00
CA GLY A 183 12.11 -25.50 -1.82
C GLY A 183 11.20 -26.04 -0.71
N ILE A 184 11.14 -25.37 0.44
CA ILE A 184 10.26 -25.74 1.56
C ILE A 184 8.79 -25.66 1.13
N LEU A 185 8.40 -24.69 0.32
CA LEU A 185 7.04 -24.58 -0.22
C LEU A 185 6.61 -25.87 -0.96
N ILE A 186 7.48 -26.40 -1.83
CA ILE A 186 7.21 -27.64 -2.57
C ILE A 186 7.03 -28.83 -1.60
N VAL A 187 7.89 -28.91 -0.58
CA VAL A 187 7.78 -29.97 0.45
C VAL A 187 6.48 -29.84 1.24
N VAL A 188 6.13 -28.62 1.65
CA VAL A 188 4.91 -28.36 2.42
C VAL A 188 3.67 -28.58 1.57
N LEU A 189 3.70 -28.31 0.27
CA LEU A 189 2.62 -28.70 -0.66
C LEU A 189 2.44 -30.22 -0.74
N GLY A 190 3.51 -30.99 -0.68
CA GLY A 190 3.51 -32.45 -0.81
C GLY A 190 4.12 -32.95 -2.11
N GLY A 191 4.83 -32.10 -2.85
CA GLY A 191 5.51 -32.37 -4.10
C GLY A 191 5.29 -31.28 -5.16
N ALA A 192 6.03 -31.36 -6.26
CA ALA A 192 5.99 -30.34 -7.33
C ALA A 192 4.61 -30.28 -8.05
N ASP A 193 3.93 -31.40 -8.15
CA ASP A 193 2.61 -31.50 -8.81
C ASP A 193 1.45 -31.52 -7.82
N ALA A 194 1.74 -31.29 -6.52
CA ALA A 194 0.72 -31.31 -5.48
C ALA A 194 -0.07 -30.00 -5.46
N SER A 195 -1.34 -30.12 -5.12
CA SER A 195 -2.22 -28.97 -4.87
C SER A 195 -2.97 -29.12 -3.54
N VAL A 196 -3.34 -27.99 -2.97
CA VAL A 196 -4.21 -27.92 -1.79
C VAL A 196 -5.45 -27.14 -2.18
N ASN A 197 -6.62 -27.78 -2.04
CA ASN A 197 -7.89 -27.19 -2.44
C ASN A 197 -8.82 -27.06 -1.24
N LEU A 198 -9.52 -25.93 -1.12
CA LEU A 198 -10.55 -25.70 -0.11
C LEU A 198 -11.92 -26.13 -0.63
N SER A 199 -12.70 -26.74 0.24
CA SER A 199 -14.09 -27.08 -0.02
C SER A 199 -15.03 -26.01 0.56
N THR A 200 -15.89 -25.46 -0.30
CA THR A 200 -16.91 -24.48 0.14
C THR A 200 -18.04 -25.09 0.99
N SER A 201 -18.13 -26.41 1.06
CA SER A 201 -19.09 -27.11 1.91
C SER A 201 -18.69 -27.11 3.39
N MET A 202 -17.40 -26.92 3.70
CA MET A 202 -16.85 -26.94 5.05
C MET A 202 -16.69 -25.53 5.61
N THR A 203 -17.28 -25.24 6.76
CA THR A 203 -17.37 -23.88 7.32
C THR A 203 -16.00 -23.19 7.47
N ASN A 204 -15.00 -23.87 8.04
CA ASN A 204 -13.67 -23.27 8.25
C ASN A 204 -12.96 -22.97 6.93
N GLN A 205 -13.08 -23.85 5.95
CA GLN A 205 -12.49 -23.68 4.62
C GLN A 205 -13.21 -22.57 3.84
N ARG A 206 -14.55 -22.55 3.93
CA ARG A 206 -15.39 -21.55 3.29
C ARG A 206 -15.06 -20.13 3.78
N ILE A 207 -14.82 -19.93 5.06
CA ILE A 207 -14.47 -18.59 5.59
C ILE A 207 -13.17 -18.07 4.94
N ILE A 208 -12.14 -18.92 4.79
CA ILE A 208 -10.90 -18.53 4.12
C ILE A 208 -11.16 -18.29 2.62
N TYR A 209 -11.93 -19.15 1.97
CA TYR A 209 -12.36 -18.95 0.59
C TYR A 209 -13.11 -17.63 0.40
N ASP A 210 -14.01 -17.29 1.30
CA ASP A 210 -14.84 -16.09 1.24
C ASP A 210 -14.05 -14.80 1.53
N MET A 211 -12.80 -14.84 2.01
CA MET A 211 -12.00 -13.64 2.23
C MET A 211 -11.84 -12.78 0.97
N VAL A 212 -11.77 -13.40 -0.21
CA VAL A 212 -11.73 -12.70 -1.50
C VAL A 212 -13.00 -12.93 -2.30
N GLN A 213 -13.51 -14.17 -2.32
CA GLN A 213 -14.66 -14.55 -3.14
C GLN A 213 -16.01 -14.20 -2.51
N GLY A 214 -16.07 -14.04 -1.19
CA GLY A 214 -17.28 -13.69 -0.47
C GLY A 214 -17.70 -12.24 -0.70
N LEU A 215 -19.00 -11.99 -0.68
CA LEU A 215 -19.59 -10.70 -0.97
C LEU A 215 -20.40 -10.16 0.21
N ILE A 216 -20.19 -8.90 0.54
CA ILE A 216 -21.02 -8.11 1.45
C ILE A 216 -22.21 -7.57 0.65
N SER A 217 -23.43 -7.76 1.15
CA SER A 217 -24.60 -7.24 0.45
C SER A 217 -24.51 -5.71 0.24
N PRO A 218 -25.07 -5.18 -0.86
CA PRO A 218 -25.00 -3.74 -1.15
C PRO A 218 -25.53 -2.86 -0.02
N VAL A 219 -26.61 -3.29 0.65
CA VAL A 219 -27.20 -2.54 1.78
C VAL A 219 -26.21 -2.42 2.94
N VAL A 220 -25.60 -3.55 3.34
CA VAL A 220 -24.57 -3.55 4.40
C VAL A 220 -23.37 -2.73 4.00
N ALA A 221 -22.93 -2.80 2.74
CA ALA A 221 -21.80 -2.02 2.24
C ALA A 221 -22.07 -0.49 2.34
N TRP A 222 -23.27 -0.02 2.02
CA TRP A 222 -23.66 1.38 2.20
C TRP A 222 -23.67 1.81 3.68
N ILE A 223 -24.16 0.95 4.58
CA ILE A 223 -24.14 1.21 6.02
C ILE A 223 -22.70 1.30 6.52
N VAL A 224 -21.84 0.35 6.14
CA VAL A 224 -20.40 0.35 6.52
C VAL A 224 -19.71 1.61 5.99
N LEU A 225 -19.96 1.99 4.74
CA LEU A 225 -19.42 3.23 4.17
C LEU A 225 -19.87 4.46 4.96
N ALA A 226 -21.16 4.58 5.27
CA ALA A 226 -21.69 5.69 6.05
C ALA A 226 -21.01 5.78 7.42
N VAL A 227 -20.87 4.65 8.13
CA VAL A 227 -20.19 4.57 9.42
C VAL A 227 -18.72 5.00 9.30
N LEU A 228 -18.00 4.54 8.27
CA LEU A 228 -16.60 4.90 8.05
C LEU A 228 -16.43 6.40 7.74
N VAL A 229 -17.30 6.97 6.90
CA VAL A 229 -17.27 8.40 6.58
C VAL A 229 -17.58 9.25 7.80
N VAL A 230 -18.59 8.88 8.60
CA VAL A 230 -18.93 9.57 9.85
C VAL A 230 -17.78 9.46 10.87
N ALA A 231 -17.22 8.27 11.07
CA ALA A 231 -16.10 8.04 11.99
C ALA A 231 -14.85 8.84 11.55
N TYR A 232 -14.56 8.86 10.25
CA TYR A 232 -13.47 9.68 9.70
C TYR A 232 -13.72 11.16 9.93
N GLY A 233 -14.94 11.66 9.62
CA GLY A 233 -15.34 13.05 9.83
C GLY A 233 -15.25 13.44 11.30
N ALA A 234 -15.79 12.63 12.20
CA ALA A 234 -15.70 12.84 13.65
C ALA A 234 -14.24 12.89 14.13
N SER A 235 -13.39 11.98 13.63
CA SER A 235 -11.95 11.97 13.98
C SER A 235 -11.24 13.26 13.53
N GLN A 236 -11.54 13.76 12.33
CA GLN A 236 -10.97 15.03 11.83
C GLN A 236 -11.49 16.23 12.64
N TRP A 237 -12.77 16.24 12.96
CA TRP A 237 -13.39 17.29 13.77
C TRP A 237 -12.78 17.36 15.17
N LEU A 238 -12.72 16.22 15.87
CA LEU A 238 -12.14 16.13 17.22
C LEU A 238 -10.67 16.60 17.24
N ARG A 239 -9.87 16.17 16.26
CA ARG A 239 -8.47 16.61 16.13
C ARG A 239 -8.35 18.10 15.91
N THR A 240 -9.17 18.66 15.02
CA THR A 240 -9.15 20.09 14.68
C THR A 240 -9.58 20.94 15.88
N THR A 241 -10.64 20.52 16.58
CA THR A 241 -11.14 21.21 17.76
C THR A 241 -10.12 21.16 18.91
N SER A 242 -9.49 20.01 19.14
CA SER A 242 -8.43 19.87 20.15
C SER A 242 -7.25 20.77 19.84
N ARG A 243 -6.79 20.83 18.58
CA ARG A 243 -5.69 21.73 18.16
C ARG A 243 -6.04 23.21 18.38
N ARG A 244 -7.26 23.63 17.99
CA ARG A 244 -7.73 25.01 18.19
C ARG A 244 -7.80 25.38 19.67
N ARG A 245 -8.28 24.45 20.52
CA ARG A 245 -8.33 24.66 21.99
C ARG A 245 -6.94 24.85 22.62
N GLN A 246 -5.93 24.24 22.01
CA GLN A 246 -4.52 24.34 22.43
C GLN A 246 -3.78 25.53 21.81
N GLY A 247 -4.48 26.43 21.09
CA GLY A 247 -3.86 27.57 20.41
C GLY A 247 -2.99 27.19 19.19
N LEU A 248 -3.06 25.95 18.73
CA LEU A 248 -2.27 25.46 17.59
C LEU A 248 -2.97 25.78 16.27
N THR A 249 -2.19 26.00 15.22
CA THR A 249 -2.71 26.14 13.86
C THR A 249 -3.47 24.89 13.45
N ALA A 250 -4.63 25.07 12.85
CA ALA A 250 -5.52 23.99 12.43
C ALA A 250 -5.93 24.16 10.96
N PRO A 251 -6.12 23.07 10.21
CA PRO A 251 -6.57 23.13 8.83
C PRO A 251 -7.89 23.90 8.70
N PRO A 252 -8.11 24.61 7.58
CA PRO A 252 -9.38 25.28 7.31
C PRO A 252 -10.50 24.23 7.17
N LEU A 253 -11.72 24.58 7.59
CA LEU A 253 -12.87 23.69 7.56
C LEU A 253 -13.20 23.21 6.13
N SER A 254 -12.99 24.05 5.13
CA SER A 254 -13.15 23.72 3.71
C SER A 254 -12.24 22.54 3.30
N LEU A 255 -11.01 22.51 3.76
CA LEU A 255 -10.09 21.40 3.48
C LEU A 255 -10.54 20.10 4.13
N ILE A 256 -11.08 20.18 5.35
CA ILE A 256 -11.62 19.01 6.06
C ILE A 256 -12.85 18.48 5.30
N ALA A 257 -13.76 19.36 4.90
CA ALA A 257 -14.96 19.00 4.13
C ALA A 257 -14.56 18.32 2.80
N ILE A 258 -13.59 18.88 2.07
CA ILE A 258 -13.10 18.28 0.82
C ILE A 258 -12.53 16.89 1.05
N ARG A 259 -11.75 16.67 2.13
CA ARG A 259 -11.21 15.34 2.44
C ARG A 259 -12.31 14.32 2.76
N ILE A 260 -13.31 14.72 3.55
CA ILE A 260 -14.46 13.86 3.87
C ILE A 260 -15.24 13.55 2.61
N ALA A 261 -15.52 14.56 1.78
CA ALA A 261 -16.23 14.38 0.50
C ALA A 261 -15.47 13.45 -0.45
N LEU A 262 -14.15 13.58 -0.55
CA LEU A 262 -13.30 12.70 -1.37
C LEU A 262 -13.41 11.24 -0.92
N VAL A 263 -13.30 10.98 0.39
CA VAL A 263 -13.46 9.62 0.94
C VAL A 263 -14.86 9.08 0.67
N ALA A 264 -15.90 9.91 0.84
CA ALA A 264 -17.27 9.51 0.56
C ALA A 264 -17.49 9.21 -0.93
N ILE A 265 -16.98 10.04 -1.84
CA ILE A 265 -17.12 9.86 -3.29
C ILE A 265 -16.40 8.61 -3.76
N ILE A 266 -15.14 8.39 -3.33
CA ILE A 266 -14.38 7.19 -3.69
C ILE A 266 -15.07 5.94 -3.14
N GLY A 267 -15.47 5.96 -1.87
CA GLY A 267 -16.20 4.85 -1.26
C GLY A 267 -17.53 4.56 -1.95
N ALA A 268 -18.31 5.61 -2.28
CA ALA A 268 -19.55 5.47 -3.01
C ALA A 268 -19.33 4.87 -4.41
N ALA A 269 -18.31 5.34 -5.14
CA ALA A 269 -17.95 4.77 -6.45
C ALA A 269 -17.65 3.26 -6.35
N VAL A 270 -16.87 2.85 -5.34
CA VAL A 270 -16.57 1.42 -5.09
C VAL A 270 -17.84 0.64 -4.81
N VAL A 271 -18.73 1.13 -3.91
CA VAL A 271 -19.99 0.44 -3.59
C VAL A 271 -20.90 0.36 -4.81
N ILE A 272 -21.03 1.43 -5.61
CA ILE A 272 -21.83 1.45 -6.83
C ILE A 272 -21.31 0.42 -7.84
N ILE A 273 -20.01 0.43 -8.14
CA ILE A 273 -19.39 -0.50 -9.09
C ILE A 273 -19.60 -1.95 -8.63
N CYS A 274 -19.40 -2.23 -7.34
CA CYS A 274 -19.59 -3.55 -6.77
C CYS A 274 -21.07 -3.97 -6.67
N SER A 275 -22.01 -3.04 -6.69
CA SER A 275 -23.46 -3.31 -6.64
C SER A 275 -24.06 -3.66 -8.00
N VAL A 276 -23.35 -3.39 -9.10
CA VAL A 276 -23.78 -3.83 -10.44
C VAL A 276 -23.81 -5.35 -10.49
N ASN A 277 -24.85 -5.92 -11.11
CA ASN A 277 -24.92 -7.37 -11.30
C ASN A 277 -23.83 -7.83 -12.28
N ARG A 278 -22.92 -8.66 -11.78
CA ARG A 278 -21.81 -9.24 -12.54
C ARG A 278 -22.02 -10.71 -12.90
N GLY A 279 -23.16 -11.25 -12.49
CA GLY A 279 -23.56 -12.64 -12.76
C GLY A 279 -24.43 -12.77 -14.01
N SER A 280 -24.95 -13.98 -14.19
CA SER A 280 -25.91 -14.27 -15.24
C SER A 280 -27.34 -13.82 -14.87
N ALA A 281 -28.27 -13.90 -15.83
CA ALA A 281 -29.68 -13.68 -15.58
C ALA A 281 -30.28 -14.65 -14.54
N LEU A 282 -29.69 -15.84 -14.42
CA LEU A 282 -30.15 -16.90 -13.50
C LEU A 282 -29.54 -16.77 -12.09
N LYS A 283 -28.35 -16.19 -11.96
CA LYS A 283 -27.65 -16.02 -10.69
C LYS A 283 -27.00 -14.64 -10.62
N ALA A 284 -27.67 -13.72 -9.93
CA ALA A 284 -27.12 -12.40 -9.69
C ALA A 284 -25.90 -12.47 -8.77
N VAL A 285 -24.82 -11.76 -9.15
CA VAL A 285 -23.61 -11.59 -8.35
C VAL A 285 -23.45 -10.10 -8.08
N THR A 286 -23.88 -9.66 -6.91
CA THR A 286 -23.84 -8.26 -6.47
C THR A 286 -23.25 -8.17 -5.09
N GLY A 287 -22.50 -7.10 -4.79
CA GLY A 287 -21.96 -6.84 -3.47
C GLY A 287 -20.47 -6.56 -3.48
N VAL A 288 -20.00 -6.04 -2.36
CA VAL A 288 -18.61 -5.64 -2.15
C VAL A 288 -17.80 -6.84 -1.64
N PRO A 289 -16.68 -7.21 -2.28
CA PRO A 289 -15.82 -8.30 -1.79
C PRO A 289 -15.29 -8.04 -0.37
N TRP A 290 -15.26 -9.08 0.48
CA TRP A 290 -14.72 -9.01 1.84
C TRP A 290 -13.26 -8.58 1.88
N VAL A 291 -12.52 -8.78 0.81
CA VAL A 291 -11.13 -8.35 0.71
C VAL A 291 -10.96 -6.83 0.88
N ILE A 292 -11.96 -6.02 0.51
CA ILE A 292 -11.90 -4.55 0.66
C ILE A 292 -11.76 -4.13 2.14
N PRO A 293 -12.65 -4.51 3.06
CA PRO A 293 -12.45 -4.21 4.47
C PRO A 293 -11.19 -4.86 5.04
N ILE A 294 -10.78 -6.06 4.60
CA ILE A 294 -9.53 -6.68 5.05
C ILE A 294 -8.33 -5.78 4.71
N VAL A 295 -8.21 -5.30 3.47
CA VAL A 295 -7.14 -4.38 3.06
C VAL A 295 -7.17 -3.07 3.86
N LEU A 296 -8.37 -2.52 4.12
CA LEU A 296 -8.50 -1.31 4.93
C LEU A 296 -8.03 -1.52 6.38
N VAL A 297 -8.29 -2.70 6.96
CA VAL A 297 -7.77 -3.07 8.29
C VAL A 297 -6.25 -3.19 8.28
N VAL A 298 -5.66 -3.84 7.27
CA VAL A 298 -4.21 -3.95 7.11
C VAL A 298 -3.58 -2.56 6.94
N LEU A 299 -4.14 -1.73 6.05
CA LEU A 299 -3.70 -0.35 5.85
C LEU A 299 -3.80 0.49 7.14
N GLY A 300 -4.91 0.37 7.86
CA GLY A 300 -5.13 1.05 9.13
C GLY A 300 -4.12 0.63 10.19
N GLY A 301 -3.94 -0.67 10.38
CA GLY A 301 -2.96 -1.26 11.32
C GLY A 301 -1.54 -0.78 11.03
N TRP A 302 -1.08 -0.89 9.79
CA TRP A 302 0.24 -0.41 9.38
C TRP A 302 0.39 1.11 9.45
N THR A 303 -0.68 1.87 9.15
CA THR A 303 -0.66 3.33 9.30
C THR A 303 -0.51 3.72 10.78
N VAL A 304 -1.22 3.06 11.68
CA VAL A 304 -1.07 3.28 13.13
C VAL A 304 0.32 2.87 13.58
N LEU A 305 0.80 1.69 13.19
CA LEU A 305 2.10 1.16 13.56
C LEU A 305 3.24 2.11 13.14
N LEU A 306 3.24 2.56 11.88
CA LEU A 306 4.31 3.41 11.35
C LEU A 306 4.20 4.87 11.81
N GLN A 307 2.98 5.43 11.98
CA GLN A 307 2.82 6.87 12.23
C GLN A 307 2.52 7.23 13.70
N ARG A 308 2.12 6.25 14.54
CA ARG A 308 1.66 6.53 15.91
C ARG A 308 2.48 5.83 16.99
N THR A 309 3.26 4.80 16.67
CA THR A 309 4.03 4.03 17.63
C THR A 309 5.49 4.48 17.71
N HIS A 310 6.17 4.06 18.79
CA HIS A 310 7.63 4.21 18.90
C HIS A 310 8.36 3.44 17.81
N PHE A 311 7.86 2.22 17.47
CA PHE A 311 8.43 1.40 16.43
C PHE A 311 8.55 2.16 15.10
N GLY A 312 7.45 2.76 14.63
CA GLY A 312 7.46 3.51 13.38
C GLY A 312 8.43 4.70 13.42
N ARG A 313 8.47 5.47 14.52
CA ARG A 313 9.44 6.55 14.68
C ARG A 313 10.89 6.07 14.56
N TYR A 314 11.20 4.92 15.16
CA TYR A 314 12.54 4.33 15.09
C TYR A 314 12.85 3.80 13.68
N VAL A 315 11.88 3.19 12.98
CA VAL A 315 12.04 2.78 11.58
C VAL A 315 12.43 3.97 10.69
N TYR A 316 11.70 5.09 10.78
CA TYR A 316 12.03 6.29 10.01
C TYR A 316 13.37 6.91 10.41
N ALA A 317 13.70 6.93 11.71
CA ALA A 317 14.98 7.46 12.20
C ALA A 317 16.17 6.62 11.69
N ILE A 318 16.07 5.30 11.76
CA ILE A 318 17.12 4.37 11.26
C ILE A 318 17.26 4.51 9.75
N GLY A 319 16.13 4.54 9.01
CA GLY A 319 16.15 4.69 7.56
C GLY A 319 16.71 6.03 7.08
N GLY A 320 16.62 7.08 7.90
CA GLY A 320 17.22 8.37 7.61
C GLY A 320 18.73 8.40 7.90
N ASN A 321 19.14 7.94 9.07
CA ASN A 321 20.54 7.84 9.47
C ASN A 321 20.71 6.79 10.60
N PRO A 322 21.14 5.57 10.28
CA PRO A 322 21.27 4.50 11.26
C PRO A 322 22.27 4.82 12.39
N GLU A 323 23.35 5.55 12.07
CA GLU A 323 24.37 5.91 13.05
C GLU A 323 23.85 6.96 14.04
N ALA A 324 23.14 7.98 13.55
CA ALA A 324 22.51 8.99 14.41
C ALA A 324 21.45 8.35 15.32
N ALA A 325 20.62 7.44 14.77
CA ALA A 325 19.63 6.71 15.55
C ALA A 325 20.27 5.87 16.66
N ARG A 326 21.37 5.17 16.35
CA ARG A 326 22.14 4.39 17.34
C ARG A 326 22.71 5.28 18.46
N ARG A 327 23.29 6.42 18.12
CA ARG A 327 23.79 7.40 19.11
C ARG A 327 22.69 7.99 19.99
N ALA A 328 21.48 8.07 19.47
CA ALA A 328 20.29 8.46 20.22
C ALA A 328 19.69 7.34 21.10
N GLY A 329 20.37 6.18 21.20
CA GLY A 329 19.95 5.05 22.06
C GLY A 329 18.94 4.11 21.41
N VAL A 330 18.65 4.22 20.09
CA VAL A 330 17.76 3.31 19.39
C VAL A 330 18.47 1.98 19.14
N SER A 331 17.84 0.86 19.57
CA SER A 331 18.32 -0.48 19.27
C SER A 331 18.06 -0.85 17.81
N VAL A 332 19.00 -0.52 16.92
CA VAL A 332 18.89 -0.81 15.47
C VAL A 332 18.65 -2.31 15.21
N PRO A 333 19.38 -3.27 15.88
CA PRO A 333 19.13 -4.69 15.64
C PRO A 333 17.69 -5.12 15.97
N ALA A 334 17.15 -4.70 17.12
CA ALA A 334 15.81 -5.08 17.51
C ALA A 334 14.75 -4.56 16.52
N ILE A 335 14.89 -3.32 16.05
CA ILE A 335 13.95 -2.74 15.08
C ILE A 335 14.02 -3.45 13.73
N ARG A 336 15.21 -3.84 13.26
CA ARG A 336 15.38 -4.66 12.04
C ARG A 336 14.69 -6.01 12.18
N ILE A 337 14.92 -6.74 13.28
CA ILE A 337 14.30 -8.05 13.54
C ILE A 337 12.78 -7.93 13.51
N TRP A 338 12.20 -6.93 14.19
CA TRP A 338 10.76 -6.71 14.20
C TRP A 338 10.22 -6.30 12.83
N ALA A 339 10.96 -5.52 12.04
CA ALA A 339 10.53 -5.14 10.70
C ALA A 339 10.41 -6.34 9.77
N PHE A 340 11.41 -7.24 9.76
CA PHE A 340 11.35 -8.48 9.00
C PHE A 340 10.28 -9.44 9.51
N ALA A 341 10.11 -9.56 10.84
CA ALA A 341 9.06 -10.38 11.42
C ALA A 341 7.65 -9.93 11.01
N LEU A 342 7.38 -8.63 11.10
CA LEU A 342 6.10 -8.05 10.72
C LEU A 342 5.88 -8.08 9.20
N CYS A 343 6.93 -7.89 8.39
CA CYS A 343 6.89 -8.06 6.95
C CYS A 343 6.42 -9.47 6.59
N SER A 344 7.13 -10.49 7.08
CA SER A 344 6.84 -11.89 6.79
C SER A 344 5.47 -12.35 7.34
N ALA A 345 5.08 -11.89 8.54
CA ALA A 345 3.74 -12.15 9.06
C ALA A 345 2.64 -11.54 8.17
N THR A 346 2.83 -10.28 7.73
CA THR A 346 1.87 -9.65 6.82
C THR A 346 1.88 -10.31 5.45
N ALA A 347 3.05 -10.75 4.96
CA ALA A 347 3.17 -11.49 3.71
C ALA A 347 2.37 -12.78 3.73
N ALA A 348 2.34 -13.52 4.85
CA ALA A 348 1.51 -14.70 5.00
C ALA A 348 0.02 -14.42 4.75
N LEU A 349 -0.49 -13.27 5.23
CA LEU A 349 -1.86 -12.86 4.91
C LEU A 349 -2.03 -12.63 3.40
N GLY A 350 -1.07 -11.98 2.74
CA GLY A 350 -1.06 -11.81 1.28
C GLY A 350 -1.14 -13.15 0.54
N GLY A 351 -0.40 -14.16 1.01
CA GLY A 351 -0.47 -15.52 0.49
C GLY A 351 -1.85 -16.16 0.69
N ILE A 352 -2.44 -16.07 1.89
CA ILE A 352 -3.79 -16.59 2.15
C ILE A 352 -4.81 -15.95 1.20
N LEU A 353 -4.73 -14.63 0.99
CA LEU A 353 -5.60 -13.92 0.05
C LEU A 353 -5.37 -14.35 -1.40
N LEU A 354 -4.13 -14.68 -1.79
CA LEU A 354 -3.82 -15.21 -3.12
C LEU A 354 -4.54 -16.53 -3.38
N GLY A 355 -4.43 -17.48 -2.46
CA GLY A 355 -5.13 -18.77 -2.60
C GLY A 355 -6.66 -18.61 -2.58
N SER A 356 -7.19 -17.68 -1.76
CA SER A 356 -8.60 -17.32 -1.80
C SER A 356 -8.99 -16.71 -3.15
N PHE A 357 -8.14 -15.86 -3.74
CA PHE A 357 -8.35 -15.27 -5.06
C PHE A 357 -8.40 -16.34 -6.16
N PHE A 358 -7.53 -17.34 -6.11
CA PHE A 358 -7.56 -18.52 -6.99
C PHE A 358 -8.60 -19.58 -6.57
N PHE A 359 -9.76 -19.12 -6.11
CA PHE A 359 -10.91 -19.98 -5.77
C PHE A 359 -10.60 -21.08 -4.74
N GLY A 360 -9.69 -20.81 -3.83
CA GLY A 360 -9.31 -21.76 -2.78
C GLY A 360 -8.30 -22.80 -3.23
N GLU A 361 -7.58 -22.57 -4.33
CA GLU A 361 -6.56 -23.47 -4.84
C GLU A 361 -5.14 -22.92 -4.59
N TYR A 362 -4.25 -23.83 -4.18
CA TYR A 362 -2.81 -23.63 -4.15
C TYR A 362 -2.10 -24.75 -4.90
N SER A 363 -1.35 -24.39 -5.92
CA SER A 363 -0.45 -25.29 -6.65
C SER A 363 0.82 -24.55 -7.06
N THR A 364 1.85 -25.27 -7.45
CA THR A 364 3.07 -24.67 -8.01
C THR A 364 2.83 -23.96 -9.34
N ASN A 365 1.72 -24.25 -10.02
CA ASN A 365 1.33 -23.64 -11.29
C ASN A 365 0.57 -22.32 -11.09
N THR A 366 -0.12 -22.15 -9.96
CA THR A 366 -0.93 -20.95 -9.66
C THR A 366 -0.17 -19.88 -8.89
N ALA A 367 1.02 -20.21 -8.39
CA ALA A 367 1.76 -19.34 -7.49
C ALA A 367 3.26 -19.35 -7.78
N ASP A 368 3.75 -18.30 -8.43
CA ASP A 368 5.18 -18.07 -8.67
C ASP A 368 5.76 -17.17 -7.56
N PRO A 369 6.64 -17.72 -6.68
CA PRO A 369 7.28 -16.92 -5.63
C PRO A 369 8.09 -15.77 -6.19
N GLY A 370 8.74 -15.95 -7.35
CA GLY A 370 9.58 -14.93 -8.00
C GLY A 370 8.76 -13.75 -8.50
N GLN A 371 7.65 -14.01 -9.16
CA GLN A 371 6.74 -12.97 -9.62
C GLN A 371 6.18 -12.16 -8.43
N LEU A 372 5.76 -12.83 -7.36
CA LEU A 372 5.22 -12.16 -6.17
C LEU A 372 6.24 -11.23 -5.52
N VAL A 373 7.49 -11.66 -5.38
CA VAL A 373 8.58 -10.83 -4.82
C VAL A 373 8.81 -9.60 -5.69
N LEU A 374 8.96 -9.78 -7.00
CA LEU A 374 9.23 -8.67 -7.92
C LEU A 374 8.09 -7.66 -7.92
N TYR A 375 6.85 -8.15 -7.95
CA TYR A 375 5.66 -7.29 -7.95
C TYR A 375 5.42 -6.58 -6.61
N SER A 376 5.73 -7.21 -5.48
CA SER A 376 5.60 -6.58 -4.16
C SER A 376 6.57 -5.42 -3.98
N ILE A 377 7.84 -5.61 -4.34
CA ILE A 377 8.86 -4.56 -4.29
C ILE A 377 8.53 -3.46 -5.30
N ALA A 378 8.21 -3.84 -6.56
CA ALA A 378 7.83 -2.88 -7.58
C ALA A 378 6.61 -2.04 -7.13
N ALA A 379 5.58 -2.67 -6.58
CA ALA A 379 4.40 -1.98 -6.07
C ALA A 379 4.75 -1.00 -4.94
N ALA A 380 5.57 -1.40 -3.96
CA ALA A 380 5.98 -0.51 -2.88
C ALA A 380 6.74 0.72 -3.41
N VAL A 381 7.70 0.50 -4.32
CA VAL A 381 8.57 1.56 -4.86
C VAL A 381 7.82 2.48 -5.82
N ILE A 382 7.06 1.94 -6.77
CA ILE A 382 6.22 2.71 -7.70
C ILE A 382 5.19 3.52 -6.91
N GLY A 383 4.65 2.95 -5.84
CA GLY A 383 3.74 3.64 -4.93
C GLY A 383 4.36 4.84 -4.24
N GLY A 384 5.69 4.91 -4.11
CA GLY A 384 6.44 6.02 -3.53
C GLY A 384 7.18 5.69 -2.23
N VAL A 385 7.40 4.42 -1.92
CA VAL A 385 8.33 4.00 -0.86
C VAL A 385 9.76 4.08 -1.39
N SER A 386 10.64 4.75 -0.67
CA SER A 386 12.02 4.91 -1.10
C SER A 386 12.86 3.66 -0.84
N LEU A 387 13.59 3.18 -1.85
CA LEU A 387 14.61 2.15 -1.73
C LEU A 387 15.81 2.57 -0.85
N PHE A 388 16.01 3.88 -0.68
CA PHE A 388 17.11 4.43 0.12
C PHE A 388 16.73 4.64 1.58
N GLY A 389 15.55 4.20 2.00
CA GLY A 389 15.04 4.31 3.35
C GLY A 389 14.46 5.68 3.73
N GLY A 390 13.89 5.76 4.92
CA GLY A 390 13.44 6.99 5.59
C GLY A 390 12.22 7.68 5.00
N ARG A 391 11.71 7.27 3.82
CA ARG A 391 10.57 7.89 3.14
C ARG A 391 9.60 6.86 2.59
N GLY A 392 8.34 6.99 2.94
CA GLY A 392 7.25 6.10 2.52
C GLY A 392 6.13 6.05 3.53
N LYS A 393 5.00 5.49 3.16
CA LYS A 393 3.81 5.27 4.01
C LYS A 393 3.10 4.01 3.53
N ALA A 394 2.32 3.35 4.39
CA ALA A 394 1.55 2.17 4.02
C ALA A 394 0.59 2.39 2.83
N ILE A 395 0.03 3.59 2.68
CA ILE A 395 -0.84 3.92 1.54
C ILE A 395 -0.14 3.82 0.18
N HIS A 396 1.19 3.97 0.13
CA HIS A 396 1.96 3.80 -1.08
C HIS A 396 1.89 2.35 -1.59
N GLY A 397 1.92 1.37 -0.68
CA GLY A 397 1.72 -0.04 -1.04
C GLY A 397 0.34 -0.31 -1.67
N ILE A 398 -0.72 0.36 -1.18
CA ILE A 398 -2.06 0.27 -1.79
C ILE A 398 -2.06 0.78 -3.23
N LEU A 399 -1.53 1.98 -3.45
CA LEU A 399 -1.56 2.60 -4.78
C LEU A 399 -0.67 1.85 -5.77
N GLY A 400 0.52 1.45 -5.34
CA GLY A 400 1.42 0.67 -6.19
C GLY A 400 0.87 -0.73 -6.48
N GLY A 401 0.29 -1.41 -5.48
CA GLY A 401 -0.36 -2.71 -5.66
C GLY A 401 -1.54 -2.64 -6.62
N LEU A 402 -2.35 -1.57 -6.55
CA LEU A 402 -3.43 -1.33 -7.50
C LEU A 402 -2.89 -1.15 -8.92
N LEU A 403 -1.82 -0.38 -9.07
CA LEU A 403 -1.20 -0.16 -10.38
C LEU A 403 -0.66 -1.46 -10.98
N ILE A 404 0.12 -2.24 -10.21
CA ILE A 404 0.67 -3.53 -10.65
C ILE A 404 -0.44 -4.51 -11.04
N GLY A 405 -1.47 -4.66 -10.20
CA GLY A 405 -2.60 -5.54 -10.52
C GLY A 405 -3.41 -5.07 -11.73
N SER A 406 -3.55 -3.75 -11.92
CA SER A 406 -4.17 -3.16 -13.11
C SER A 406 -3.38 -3.48 -14.39
N ILE A 407 -2.04 -3.43 -14.34
CA ILE A 407 -1.19 -3.79 -15.47
C ILE A 407 -1.29 -5.30 -15.75
N ALA A 408 -1.11 -6.14 -14.73
CA ALA A 408 -1.13 -7.60 -14.87
C ALA A 408 -2.46 -8.08 -15.49
N TYR A 409 -3.59 -7.63 -14.95
CA TYR A 409 -4.89 -8.01 -15.50
C TYR A 409 -5.20 -7.33 -16.84
N GLY A 410 -4.80 -6.06 -17.02
CA GLY A 410 -4.97 -5.35 -18.29
C GLY A 410 -4.30 -6.07 -19.45
N VAL A 411 -3.08 -6.58 -19.25
CA VAL A 411 -2.37 -7.38 -20.26
C VAL A 411 -3.14 -8.66 -20.58
N SER A 412 -3.69 -9.36 -19.58
CA SER A 412 -4.45 -10.60 -19.82
C SER A 412 -5.71 -10.36 -20.64
N LEU A 413 -6.35 -9.19 -20.52
CA LEU A 413 -7.53 -8.81 -21.32
C LEU A 413 -7.20 -8.52 -22.79
N LEU A 414 -5.96 -8.20 -23.15
CA LEU A 414 -5.58 -7.92 -24.54
C LEU A 414 -5.55 -9.17 -25.41
N SER A 415 -5.60 -10.37 -24.83
CA SER A 415 -5.64 -11.66 -25.55
C SER A 415 -4.53 -11.80 -26.62
N LEU A 416 -3.31 -11.37 -26.29
CA LEU A 416 -2.16 -11.31 -27.20
C LEU A 416 -1.47 -12.67 -27.43
N GLY A 417 -2.09 -13.76 -27.01
CA GLY A 417 -1.53 -15.12 -27.13
C GLY A 417 -0.18 -15.24 -26.40
N SER A 418 0.87 -15.67 -27.11
CA SER A 418 2.21 -15.88 -26.54
C SER A 418 2.90 -14.60 -26.03
N LEU A 419 2.42 -13.40 -26.40
CA LEU A 419 2.97 -12.13 -25.95
C LEU A 419 2.44 -11.68 -24.59
N SER A 420 1.35 -12.25 -24.09
CA SER A 420 0.76 -11.86 -22.80
C SER A 420 1.75 -12.05 -21.65
N THR A 421 2.33 -13.23 -21.50
CA THR A 421 3.31 -13.53 -20.43
C THR A 421 4.54 -12.62 -20.47
N PRO A 422 5.24 -12.42 -21.61
CA PRO A 422 6.33 -11.45 -21.67
C PRO A 422 5.93 -10.04 -21.22
N LEU A 423 4.77 -9.54 -21.64
CA LEU A 423 4.31 -8.20 -21.30
C LEU A 423 3.96 -8.02 -19.83
N GLU A 424 3.50 -9.08 -19.15
CA GLU A 424 3.28 -9.07 -17.70
C GLU A 424 4.57 -8.78 -16.92
N TYR A 425 5.74 -9.14 -17.42
CA TYR A 425 7.03 -8.79 -16.82
C TYR A 425 7.60 -7.47 -17.34
N ILE A 426 7.50 -7.21 -18.64
CA ILE A 426 8.11 -6.03 -19.27
C ILE A 426 7.45 -4.74 -18.75
N LEU A 427 6.12 -4.67 -18.70
CA LEU A 427 5.43 -3.44 -18.33
C LEU A 427 5.65 -3.05 -16.87
N PRO A 428 5.48 -3.92 -15.85
CA PRO A 428 5.82 -3.58 -14.48
C PRO A 428 7.29 -3.21 -14.30
N GLY A 429 8.21 -3.90 -14.99
CA GLY A 429 9.63 -3.60 -14.98
C GLY A 429 9.96 -2.22 -15.54
N ALA A 430 9.36 -1.86 -16.66
CA ALA A 430 9.52 -0.55 -17.27
C ALA A 430 8.98 0.57 -16.37
N VAL A 431 7.81 0.37 -15.78
CA VAL A 431 7.20 1.34 -14.85
C VAL A 431 8.05 1.47 -13.58
N LEU A 432 8.60 0.37 -13.05
CA LEU A 432 9.51 0.40 -11.91
C LEU A 432 10.77 1.21 -12.21
N LEU A 433 11.42 0.95 -13.34
CA LEU A 433 12.63 1.68 -13.75
C LEU A 433 12.34 3.17 -13.93
N ALA A 434 11.20 3.52 -14.55
CA ALA A 434 10.77 4.90 -14.68
C ALA A 434 10.56 5.57 -13.31
N ALA A 435 9.90 4.89 -12.38
CA ALA A 435 9.65 5.39 -11.03
C ALA A 435 10.95 5.63 -10.25
N VAL A 436 11.90 4.67 -10.30
CA VAL A 436 13.21 4.80 -9.66
C VAL A 436 14.01 5.94 -10.27
N LEU A 437 14.00 6.07 -11.60
CA LEU A 437 14.68 7.17 -12.30
C LEU A 437 14.14 8.53 -11.85
N ILE A 438 12.83 8.68 -11.77
CA ILE A 438 12.19 9.90 -11.29
C ILE A 438 12.59 10.20 -9.83
N ASP A 439 12.62 9.19 -8.93
CA ASP A 439 13.05 9.38 -7.53
C ASP A 439 14.51 9.85 -7.45
N VAL A 440 15.41 9.24 -8.22
CA VAL A 440 16.84 9.62 -8.27
C VAL A 440 17.04 11.04 -8.80
N LEU A 441 16.37 11.40 -9.90
CA LEU A 441 16.46 12.74 -10.49
C LEU A 441 15.90 13.82 -9.55
N SER A 442 14.77 13.54 -8.90
CA SER A 442 14.15 14.43 -7.90
C SER A 442 15.09 14.73 -6.73
N ARG A 443 15.82 13.71 -6.24
CA ARG A 443 16.80 13.87 -5.14
C ARG A 443 18.00 14.72 -5.53
N ARG A 444 18.50 14.61 -6.78
CA ARG A 444 19.60 15.41 -7.28
C ARG A 444 19.24 16.90 -7.37
N GLY A 445 18.00 17.21 -7.76
CA GLY A 445 17.48 18.56 -7.79
C GLY A 445 17.38 19.24 -6.41
N SER A 446 17.07 18.47 -5.36
CA SER A 446 16.95 19.00 -3.99
C SER A 446 18.30 19.21 -3.29
N GLY A 447 19.35 18.50 -3.70
CA GLY A 447 20.69 18.60 -3.11
C GLY A 447 21.52 19.80 -3.58
N GLY A 448 21.08 20.51 -4.61
CA GLY A 448 21.78 21.69 -5.17
C GLY A 448 21.55 23.00 -4.43
N VAL A 449 20.54 23.08 -3.58
CA VAL A 449 20.17 24.36 -2.89
C VAL A 449 20.86 24.50 -1.53
N ASN A 450 21.45 23.46 -0.98
CA ASN A 450 22.11 23.52 0.34
C ASN A 450 23.66 23.58 0.28
N ARG A 451 24.23 24.06 -0.83
CA ARG A 451 25.68 24.35 -0.95
C ARG A 451 25.87 25.80 -1.41
N VAL A 452 25.46 26.75 -0.60
CA VAL A 452 26.01 28.12 -0.59
C VAL A 452 26.08 28.57 0.87
#